data_09df2e088f9b045394f5145dc7198b49
#
_entry.id   09df2e088f9b045394f5145dc7198b49
#
_cell.length_a   1.000
_cell.length_b   1.000
_cell.length_c   1.000
_cell.angle_alpha   90.00
_cell.angle_beta   90.00
_cell.angle_gamma   90.00
#
_symmetry.space_group_name_H-M   'P 1'
#
loop_
_entity.id
_entity.type
_entity.pdbx_description
1 polymer ?
#
loop_
_entity_poly.entity_id
_entity_poly.type
_entity_poly.pdbx_seq_one_letter_code
_entity_poly.pdbx_strand_id
1 'polypeptide(L)'
;MGGLQIMKEYIMALDQGTTSSRCILFDHAGKIVTMAQKEFTQIYPQPGWVEQNPREIWSSQMSVAIEAMANIGVSSKNIRAIGITNQR
;
A
#
# COMPACT_ATOMS: atom_id res chain seq x y z
N MET A 1 33.15 8.84 7.91
CA MET A 1 33.02 8.61 7.16
C MET A 1 32.20 8.94 6.50
N GLY A 2 32.00 9.55 6.34
CA GLY A 2 31.06 9.97 5.64
C GLY A 2 30.77 9.14 4.62
N GLY A 3 30.86 8.15 4.66
CA GLY A 3 30.76 7.29 3.62
C GLY A 3 29.61 7.58 2.73
N LEU A 4 29.64 7.03 1.61
CA LEU A 4 28.54 7.10 0.69
C LEU A 4 27.35 6.43 1.33
N GLN A 5 26.33 7.22 1.55
CA GLN A 5 25.06 6.65 1.93
C GLN A 5 24.33 6.30 0.66
N ILE A 6 24.24 5.03 0.39
CA ILE A 6 23.43 4.58 -0.72
C ILE A 6 22.01 4.52 -0.20
N MET A 7 21.17 5.39 -0.72
CA MET A 7 19.77 5.38 -0.37
C MET A 7 19.13 4.15 -1.00
N LYS A 8 18.54 3.33 -0.16
CA LYS A 8 17.80 2.18 -0.66
C LYS A 8 16.51 2.64 -1.32
N GLU A 9 16.24 2.08 -2.46
CA GLU A 9 15.04 2.41 -3.21
C GLU A 9 14.14 1.20 -3.30
N TYR A 10 12.85 1.45 -3.24
CA TYR A 10 11.83 0.41 -3.26
C TYR A 10 10.76 0.75 -4.27
N ILE A 11 10.08 -0.27 -4.74
CA ILE A 11 8.91 -0.12 -5.57
C ILE A 11 7.72 -0.50 -4.72
N MET A 12 6.70 0.35 -4.74
CA MET A 12 5.48 0.13 -3.97
C MET A 12 4.39 -0.34 -4.91
N ALA A 13 3.73 -1.42 -4.54
CA ALA A 13 2.55 -1.89 -5.24
C ALA A 13 1.35 -1.73 -4.32
N LEU A 14 0.36 -0.99 -4.79
CA LEU A 14 -0.90 -0.81 -4.08
C LEU A 14 -1.96 -1.65 -4.78
N ASP A 15 -2.54 -2.57 -4.05
CA ASP A 15 -3.54 -3.49 -4.56
C ASP A 15 -4.86 -3.22 -3.85
N GLN A 16 -5.86 -2.81 -4.63
CA GLN A 16 -7.17 -2.50 -4.10
C GLN A 16 -8.12 -3.63 -4.44
N GLY A 17 -8.48 -4.39 -3.42
CA GLY A 17 -9.50 -5.42 -3.56
C GLY A 17 -10.88 -4.88 -3.24
N THR A 18 -11.87 -5.75 -3.26
CA THR A 18 -13.25 -5.38 -2.98
C THR A 18 -13.44 -5.03 -1.50
N THR A 19 -12.75 -5.72 -0.63
CA THR A 19 -12.91 -5.57 0.82
C THR A 19 -11.62 -5.24 1.53
N SER A 20 -10.53 -5.00 0.79
CA SER A 20 -9.24 -4.76 1.44
C SER A 20 -8.34 -3.91 0.57
N SER A 21 -7.40 -3.25 1.24
CA SER A 21 -6.31 -2.55 0.57
C SER A 21 -5.02 -3.21 1.01
N ARG A 22 -4.08 -3.35 0.08
CA ARG A 22 -2.80 -3.97 0.36
C ARG A 22 -1.67 -3.12 -0.22
N CYS A 23 -0.59 -3.04 0.52
CA CYS A 23 0.63 -2.39 0.04
C CYS A 23 1.78 -3.37 0.15
N ILE A 24 2.52 -3.54 -0.92
CA ILE A 24 3.68 -4.40 -0.95
C ILE A 24 4.88 -3.57 -1.38
N LEU A 25 5.99 -3.69 -0.67
CA LEU A 25 7.22 -3.05 -1.06
C LEU A 25 8.21 -4.09 -1.57
N PHE A 26 8.78 -3.82 -2.73
CA PHE A 26 9.78 -4.66 -3.36
C PHE A 26 11.12 -3.93 -3.37
N ASP A 27 12.20 -4.66 -3.20
CA ASP A 27 13.53 -4.10 -3.37
C ASP A 27 13.88 -4.06 -4.87
N HIS A 28 15.07 -3.57 -5.19
CA HIS A 28 15.49 -3.46 -6.57
C HIS A 28 15.70 -4.80 -7.27
N ALA A 29 15.77 -5.87 -6.51
CA ALA A 29 15.88 -7.22 -7.06
C ALA A 29 14.51 -7.84 -7.29
N GLY A 30 13.43 -7.13 -6.94
CA GLY A 30 12.08 -7.64 -7.09
C GLY A 30 11.61 -8.51 -5.95
N LYS A 31 12.34 -8.51 -4.85
CA LYS A 31 12.00 -9.32 -3.69
C LYS A 31 11.09 -8.54 -2.76
N ILE A 32 10.06 -9.20 -2.23
CA ILE A 32 9.16 -8.57 -1.28
C ILE A 32 9.90 -8.35 0.04
N VAL A 33 9.93 -7.10 0.51
CA VAL A 33 10.58 -6.77 1.76
C VAL A 33 9.59 -6.48 2.88
N THR A 34 8.40 -6.04 2.54
CA THR A 34 7.36 -5.81 3.54
C THR A 34 6.01 -5.77 2.86
N MET A 35 4.97 -5.98 3.64
CA MET A 35 3.60 -5.93 3.17
C MET A 35 2.70 -5.50 4.31
N ALA A 36 1.68 -4.73 3.98
CA ALA A 36 0.63 -4.37 4.93
C ALA A 36 -0.71 -4.51 4.24
N GLN A 37 -1.70 -4.89 4.99
CA GLN A 37 -3.05 -5.10 4.48
C GLN A 37 -4.05 -4.63 5.50
N LYS A 38 -5.11 -4.04 5.02
CA LYS A 38 -6.22 -3.60 5.87
C LYS A 38 -7.53 -3.96 5.20
N GLU A 39 -8.38 -4.62 5.96
CA GLU A 39 -9.72 -4.90 5.50
C GLU A 39 -10.64 -3.75 5.89
N PHE A 40 -11.67 -3.53 5.09
CA PHE A 40 -12.66 -2.53 5.42
C PHE A 40 -14.05 -3.12 5.25
N THR A 41 -14.98 -2.57 6.05
CA THR A 41 -16.35 -3.05 6.05
C THR A 41 -17.09 -2.48 4.86
N GLN A 42 -17.75 -3.36 4.12
CA GLN A 42 -18.66 -2.93 3.08
C GLN A 42 -20.02 -2.64 3.69
N ILE A 43 -20.66 -1.60 3.20
CA ILE A 43 -21.99 -1.21 3.64
C ILE A 43 -22.98 -1.64 2.58
N TYR A 44 -24.00 -2.36 3.00
CA TYR A 44 -25.06 -2.83 2.12
C TYR A 44 -26.36 -2.18 2.55
N PRO A 45 -26.64 -0.96 2.08
CA PRO A 45 -27.85 -0.27 2.50
C PRO A 45 -29.13 -0.97 2.07
N GLN A 46 -29.04 -1.75 1.00
CA GLN A 46 -30.15 -2.56 0.53
C GLN A 46 -29.61 -3.85 -0.05
N PRO A 47 -30.46 -4.90 -0.13
CA PRO A 47 -30.02 -6.14 -0.72
C PRO A 47 -29.49 -5.93 -2.15
N GLY A 48 -28.30 -6.45 -2.42
CA GLY A 48 -27.65 -6.32 -3.70
C GLY A 48 -26.90 -5.03 -3.92
N TRP A 49 -26.95 -4.10 -2.98
CA TRP A 49 -26.23 -2.84 -3.09
C TRP A 49 -24.93 -2.92 -2.32
N VAL A 50 -23.87 -2.45 -2.94
CA VAL A 50 -22.58 -2.32 -2.28
C VAL A 50 -22.13 -0.87 -2.45
N GLU A 51 -22.05 -0.17 -1.34
CA GLU A 51 -21.53 1.19 -1.35
C GLU A 51 -20.13 1.19 -0.80
N GLN A 52 -19.23 1.83 -1.52
CA GLN A 52 -17.88 2.06 -1.05
C GLN A 52 -17.66 3.56 -0.99
N ASN A 53 -17.23 4.02 0.17
CA ASN A 53 -16.90 5.42 0.36
C ASN A 53 -15.52 5.70 -0.22
N PRO A 54 -15.39 6.57 -1.23
CA PRO A 54 -14.08 6.86 -1.83
C PRO A 54 -13.05 7.37 -0.81
N ARG A 55 -13.49 8.13 0.18
CA ARG A 55 -12.59 8.61 1.23
C ARG A 55 -12.05 7.48 2.07
N GLU A 56 -12.88 6.50 2.35
CA GLU A 56 -12.49 5.35 3.14
C GLU A 56 -11.50 4.48 2.38
N ILE A 57 -11.72 4.30 1.09
CA ILE A 57 -10.80 3.58 0.22
C ILE A 57 -9.46 4.28 0.19
N TRP A 58 -9.45 5.58 -0.03
CA TRP A 58 -8.23 6.38 -0.07
C TRP A 58 -7.48 6.32 1.25
N SER A 59 -8.21 6.52 2.34
CA SER A 59 -7.66 6.48 3.68
C SER A 59 -7.04 5.12 3.99
N SER A 60 -7.71 4.05 3.56
CA SER A 60 -7.22 2.70 3.74
C SER A 60 -5.92 2.46 2.97
N GLN A 61 -5.84 2.93 1.73
CA GLN A 61 -4.63 2.80 0.93
C GLN A 61 -3.48 3.58 1.55
N MET A 62 -3.73 4.79 1.99
CA MET A 62 -2.69 5.58 2.64
C MET A 62 -2.20 4.91 3.93
N SER A 63 -3.12 4.36 4.67
CA SER A 63 -2.81 3.69 5.93
C SER A 63 -1.88 2.50 5.71
N VAL A 64 -2.19 1.64 4.73
CA VAL A 64 -1.34 0.47 4.48
C VAL A 64 0.01 0.86 3.87
N ALA A 65 0.04 1.93 3.08
CA ALA A 65 1.30 2.42 2.54
C ALA A 65 2.22 2.91 3.66
N ILE A 66 1.67 3.68 4.59
CA ILE A 66 2.43 4.19 5.73
C ILE A 66 2.90 3.04 6.62
N GLU A 67 2.02 2.08 6.86
CA GLU A 67 2.38 0.93 7.69
C GLU A 67 3.50 0.10 7.05
N ALA A 68 3.40 -0.16 5.75
CA ALA A 68 4.43 -0.93 5.06
C ALA A 68 5.78 -0.23 5.13
N MET A 69 5.79 1.08 4.92
CA MET A 69 7.04 1.85 5.03
C MET A 69 7.58 1.86 6.45
N ALA A 70 6.70 2.01 7.44
CA ALA A 70 7.10 2.04 8.83
C ALA A 70 7.70 0.71 9.29
N ASN A 71 7.22 -0.40 8.74
CA ASN A 71 7.71 -1.73 9.11
C ASN A 71 9.20 -1.90 8.86
N ILE A 72 9.73 -1.21 7.86
CA ILE A 72 11.15 -1.31 7.53
C ILE A 72 11.88 0.03 7.70
N GLY A 73 11.20 1.01 8.29
CA GLY A 73 11.84 2.27 8.65
C GLY A 73 12.21 3.16 7.46
N VAL A 74 11.45 3.09 6.38
CA VAL A 74 11.70 3.94 5.21
C VAL A 74 10.63 5.00 5.07
N SER A 75 10.91 6.02 4.28
CA SER A 75 9.98 7.10 4.02
C SER A 75 9.64 7.14 2.53
N SER A 76 8.75 8.08 2.16
CA SER A 76 8.39 8.25 0.76
C SER A 76 9.58 8.56 -0.13
N LYS A 77 10.64 9.11 0.42
CA LYS A 77 11.87 9.39 -0.33
C LYS A 77 12.53 8.12 -0.87
N ASN A 78 12.24 6.99 -0.24
CA ASN A 78 12.80 5.70 -0.63
C ASN A 78 11.96 5.00 -1.69
N ILE A 79 10.81 5.56 -2.04
CA ILE A 79 9.90 4.95 -3.00
C ILE A 79 10.18 5.53 -4.37
N ARG A 80 10.67 4.68 -5.27
CA ARG A 80 11.04 5.09 -6.62
C ARG A 80 9.85 5.12 -7.57
N ALA A 81 8.95 4.17 -7.39
CA ALA A 81 7.80 4.05 -8.26
C ALA A 81 6.64 3.41 -7.51
N ILE A 82 5.43 3.73 -7.91
CA ILE A 82 4.21 3.20 -7.34
C ILE A 82 3.36 2.61 -8.46
N GLY A 83 3.02 1.34 -8.32
CA GLY A 83 2.07 0.70 -9.20
C GLY A 83 0.75 0.50 -8.48
N ILE A 84 -0.34 0.72 -9.17
CA ILE A 84 -1.68 0.58 -8.59
C ILE A 84 -2.45 -0.45 -9.40
N THR A 85 -3.03 -1.42 -8.70
CA THR A 85 -3.89 -2.40 -9.33
C THR A 85 -5.24 -2.41 -8.65
N ASN A 86 -6.27 -2.65 -9.42
CA ASN A 86 -7.63 -2.81 -8.90
C ASN A 86 -8.10 -4.21 -9.26
N GLN A 87 -8.65 -4.88 -8.27
CA GLN A 87 -9.33 -6.14 -8.51
C GLN A 87 -10.81 -5.88 -8.67
N ARG A 88 -11.39 -6.55 -9.59
CA ARG A 88 -12.83 -6.45 -9.80
C ARG A 88 -13.53 -7.69 -9.30
#